data_9880b50a644c12c2c1c9c25aae9311d9
#
_entry.id   9880b50a644c12c2c1c9c25aae9311d9
#
_cell.length_a   1.000
_cell.length_b   1.000
_cell.length_c   1.000
_cell.angle_alpha   90.00
_cell.angle_beta   90.00
_cell.angle_gamma   90.00
#
_symmetry.space_group_name_H-M   'P 1'
#
loop_
_entity.id
_entity.type
_entity.pdbx_description
1 polymer ?
#
loop_
_entity_poly.entity_id
_entity_poly.type
_entity_poly.pdbx_seq_one_letter_code
_entity_poly.pdbx_strand_id
1 'polypeptide(L)'
;FEQGKVIYGINTGFGPMAQYRIGDADLNSLQYNIIRSHSCGAGETLPDICVRAAMLARLQTFLNAKSGVHPDVVRILADFLNNEIYPLVPRHGSVGASGDLVQLAHIALALIGESEVSFRGETVSAAEAMKACGITPLRLRIRDGLALTNGTAVMTGIGMVNLAQSRRLLDWAVKALSLIHISEPTRPL
;
A
#
# COMPACT_ATOMS: atom_id res chain seq x y z
N PHE A 1 13.82 20.46 -11.65
CA PHE A 1 15.09 19.81 -11.33
C PHE A 1 16.23 20.46 -12.12
N GLU A 2 16.14 20.54 -13.43
CA GLU A 2 17.15 21.15 -14.33
C GLU A 2 17.49 22.61 -13.99
N GLN A 3 16.60 23.32 -13.32
CA GLN A 3 16.81 24.71 -12.86
C GLN A 3 17.63 24.80 -11.55
N GLY A 4 18.16 23.68 -11.01
CA GLY A 4 18.94 23.66 -9.78
C GLY A 4 18.18 23.99 -8.49
N LYS A 5 16.84 24.01 -8.53
CA LYS A 5 16.01 24.26 -7.34
C LYS A 5 16.14 23.13 -6.33
N VAL A 6 16.17 23.48 -5.05
CA VAL A 6 16.09 22.52 -3.95
C VAL A 6 14.64 22.06 -3.80
N ILE A 7 14.38 20.77 -3.99
CA ILE A 7 13.04 20.18 -3.92
C ILE A 7 13.08 19.02 -2.95
N TYR A 8 12.23 19.09 -1.91
CA TYR A 8 12.14 18.07 -0.87
C TYR A 8 11.87 16.68 -1.43
N GLY A 9 12.68 15.71 -0.99
CA GLY A 9 12.56 14.31 -1.39
C GLY A 9 12.94 14.01 -2.83
N ILE A 10 13.51 15.00 -3.53
CA ILE A 10 14.12 14.86 -4.86
C ILE A 10 15.62 14.99 -4.76
N ASN A 11 16.12 16.15 -4.36
CA ASN A 11 17.55 16.44 -4.22
C ASN A 11 17.93 16.86 -2.79
N THR A 12 17.11 16.48 -1.82
CA THR A 12 17.38 16.63 -0.38
C THR A 12 17.23 15.29 0.33
N GLY A 13 17.78 15.18 1.54
CA GLY A 13 17.39 14.14 2.47
C GLY A 13 15.92 14.28 2.93
N PHE A 14 15.47 13.39 3.81
CA PHE A 14 14.10 13.33 4.33
C PHE A 14 14.05 13.74 5.81
N GLY A 15 12.89 14.27 6.25
CA GLY A 15 12.67 14.66 7.64
C GLY A 15 13.73 15.63 8.15
N PRO A 16 14.44 15.32 9.25
CA PRO A 16 15.50 16.18 9.79
C PRO A 16 16.65 16.44 8.83
N MET A 17 16.84 15.59 7.83
CA MET A 17 17.89 15.70 6.82
C MET A 17 17.46 16.53 5.60
N ALA A 18 16.29 17.14 5.60
CA ALA A 18 15.75 17.93 4.49
C ALA A 18 16.61 19.12 4.09
N GLN A 19 17.43 19.61 5.00
CA GLN A 19 18.38 20.70 4.77
C GLN A 19 19.66 20.28 4.01
N TYR A 20 19.93 18.97 3.93
CA TYR A 20 21.10 18.46 3.25
C TYR A 20 20.78 18.16 1.80
N ARG A 21 21.54 18.79 0.89
CA ARG A 21 21.45 18.49 -0.55
C ARG A 21 22.16 17.18 -0.85
N ILE A 22 21.50 16.33 -1.62
CA ILE A 22 22.03 15.04 -2.10
C ILE A 22 22.68 15.27 -3.47
N GLY A 23 23.85 14.67 -3.67
CA GLY A 23 24.54 14.70 -4.96
C GLY A 23 23.78 13.94 -6.05
N ASP A 24 23.91 14.37 -7.28
CA ASP A 24 23.15 13.81 -8.41
C ASP A 24 23.43 12.31 -8.62
N ALA A 25 24.61 11.83 -8.26
CA ALA A 25 24.96 10.40 -8.34
C ALA A 25 24.16 9.51 -7.37
N ASP A 26 23.70 10.07 -6.24
CA ASP A 26 23.05 9.31 -5.17
C ASP A 26 21.51 9.41 -5.21
N LEU A 27 20.94 10.23 -6.08
CA LEU A 27 19.51 10.51 -6.13
C LEU A 27 18.68 9.23 -6.36
N ASN A 28 19.13 8.35 -7.24
CA ASN A 28 18.45 7.09 -7.49
C ASN A 28 18.58 6.13 -6.31
N SER A 29 19.77 6.00 -5.73
CA SER A 29 20.01 5.17 -4.55
C SER A 29 19.14 5.60 -3.36
N LEU A 30 18.93 6.91 -3.21
CA LEU A 30 18.05 7.47 -2.19
C LEU A 30 16.63 6.94 -2.28
N GLN A 31 16.08 6.75 -3.50
CA GLN A 31 14.72 6.24 -3.68
C GLN A 31 14.58 4.77 -3.24
N TYR A 32 15.58 3.94 -3.49
CA TYR A 32 15.61 2.56 -2.98
C TYR A 32 15.83 2.53 -1.47
N ASN A 33 16.72 3.37 -0.97
CA ASN A 33 17.07 3.41 0.44
C ASN A 33 15.90 3.83 1.33
N ILE A 34 15.04 4.77 0.89
CA ILE A 34 13.84 5.13 1.65
C ILE A 34 12.89 3.95 1.77
N ILE A 35 12.67 3.18 0.71
CA ILE A 35 11.81 1.99 0.74
C ILE A 35 12.39 0.94 1.69
N ARG A 36 13.67 0.57 1.50
CA ARG A 36 14.32 -0.47 2.30
C ARG A 36 14.40 -0.10 3.78
N SER A 37 14.75 1.14 4.11
CA SER A 37 14.86 1.61 5.49
C SER A 37 13.51 1.70 6.23
N HIS A 38 12.42 1.91 5.50
CA HIS A 38 11.08 1.98 6.07
C HIS A 38 10.33 0.64 6.06
N SER A 39 10.85 -0.39 5.41
CA SER A 39 10.29 -1.74 5.42
C SER A 39 10.67 -2.49 6.71
N CYS A 40 10.36 -1.90 7.86
CA CYS A 40 10.72 -2.39 9.20
C CYS A 40 9.48 -2.80 10.02
N GLY A 41 8.39 -3.17 9.35
CA GLY A 41 7.16 -3.61 9.99
C GLY A 41 7.33 -4.91 10.77
N ALA A 42 6.45 -5.14 11.75
CA ALA A 42 6.46 -6.30 12.63
C ALA A 42 5.06 -6.89 12.84
N GLY A 43 5.02 -8.09 13.42
CA GLY A 43 3.79 -8.81 13.74
C GLY A 43 3.22 -9.58 12.56
N GLU A 44 1.98 -10.05 12.72
CA GLU A 44 1.25 -10.76 11.67
C GLU A 44 1.00 -9.87 10.45
N THR A 45 0.84 -10.48 9.30
CA THR A 45 0.50 -9.76 8.06
C THR A 45 -0.97 -9.34 8.03
N LEU A 46 -1.24 -8.25 7.33
CA LEU A 46 -2.60 -7.85 7.00
C LEU A 46 -3.25 -8.89 6.06
N PRO A 47 -4.55 -9.14 6.19
CA PRO A 47 -5.27 -9.97 5.23
C PRO A 47 -5.15 -9.42 3.79
N ASP A 48 -5.05 -10.31 2.80
CA ASP A 48 -4.90 -9.97 1.38
C ASP A 48 -5.95 -8.97 0.90
N ILE A 49 -7.19 -9.09 1.38
CA ILE A 49 -8.27 -8.15 1.03
C ILE A 49 -7.96 -6.71 1.49
N CYS A 50 -7.31 -6.54 2.64
CA CYS A 50 -6.90 -5.22 3.13
C CYS A 50 -5.75 -4.66 2.30
N VAL A 51 -4.77 -5.51 1.94
CA VAL A 51 -3.65 -5.14 1.08
C VAL A 51 -4.14 -4.76 -0.32
N ARG A 52 -5.04 -5.55 -0.89
CA ARG A 52 -5.71 -5.26 -2.17
C ARG A 52 -6.42 -3.91 -2.15
N ALA A 53 -7.20 -3.65 -1.11
CA ALA A 53 -7.91 -2.38 -0.94
C ALA A 53 -6.93 -1.19 -0.79
N ALA A 54 -5.83 -1.39 -0.05
CA ALA A 54 -4.78 -0.38 0.09
C ALA A 54 -4.08 -0.08 -1.25
N MET A 55 -3.74 -1.10 -2.01
CA MET A 55 -3.14 -0.95 -3.35
C MET A 55 -4.10 -0.23 -4.30
N LEU A 56 -5.40 -0.56 -4.27
CA LEU A 56 -6.42 0.12 -5.08
C LEU A 56 -6.55 1.60 -4.69
N ALA A 57 -6.59 1.91 -3.39
CA ALA A 57 -6.62 3.30 -2.91
C ALA A 57 -5.36 4.07 -3.34
N ARG A 58 -4.19 3.40 -3.32
CA ARG A 58 -2.94 4.00 -3.79
C ARG A 58 -2.96 4.25 -5.29
N LEU A 59 -3.40 3.29 -6.07
CA LEU A 59 -3.55 3.40 -7.52
C LEU A 59 -4.46 4.59 -7.88
N GLN A 60 -5.61 4.71 -7.21
CA GLN A 60 -6.54 5.83 -7.40
C GLN A 60 -5.88 7.18 -7.09
N THR A 61 -5.04 7.23 -6.05
CA THR A 61 -4.28 8.45 -5.71
C THR A 61 -3.34 8.84 -6.84
N PHE A 62 -2.64 7.89 -7.43
CA PHE A 62 -1.70 8.15 -8.52
C PHE A 62 -2.40 8.55 -9.83
N LEU A 63 -3.56 7.98 -10.12
CA LEU A 63 -4.38 8.34 -11.29
C LEU A 63 -4.85 9.80 -11.27
N ASN A 64 -4.89 10.45 -10.12
CA ASN A 64 -5.14 11.89 -10.01
C ASN A 64 -3.97 12.76 -10.52
N ALA A 65 -2.85 12.16 -10.91
CA ALA A 65 -1.67 12.79 -11.50
C ALA A 65 -1.02 13.92 -10.66
N LYS A 66 -1.27 13.95 -9.33
CA LYS A 66 -0.71 14.96 -8.42
C LYS A 66 0.54 14.50 -7.69
N SER A 67 0.85 13.20 -7.71
CA SER A 67 1.96 12.61 -6.96
C SER A 67 3.31 12.71 -7.67
N GLY A 68 3.33 12.99 -8.98
CA GLY A 68 4.55 13.12 -9.77
C GLY A 68 5.32 11.80 -9.92
N VAL A 69 4.62 10.66 -9.90
CA VAL A 69 5.22 9.33 -10.15
C VAL A 69 5.33 9.05 -11.64
N HIS A 70 6.29 8.19 -11.98
CA HIS A 70 6.39 7.69 -13.36
C HIS A 70 5.20 6.75 -13.69
N PRO A 71 4.68 6.74 -14.93
CA PRO A 71 3.58 5.88 -15.34
C PRO A 71 3.81 4.38 -15.08
N ASP A 72 5.06 3.91 -15.06
CA ASP A 72 5.40 2.53 -14.75
C ASP A 72 4.96 2.12 -13.34
N VAL A 73 4.95 3.05 -12.38
CA VAL A 73 4.44 2.83 -11.01
C VAL A 73 2.94 2.49 -11.04
N VAL A 74 2.18 3.20 -11.87
CA VAL A 74 0.74 2.97 -12.03
C VAL A 74 0.47 1.62 -12.67
N ARG A 75 1.23 1.30 -13.74
CA ARG A 75 1.09 0.03 -14.47
C ARG A 75 1.39 -1.17 -13.57
N ILE A 76 2.51 -1.17 -12.86
CA ILE A 76 2.88 -2.31 -12.02
C ILE A 76 1.90 -2.52 -10.86
N LEU A 77 1.35 -1.46 -10.26
CA LEU A 77 0.29 -1.60 -9.26
C LEU A 77 -0.97 -2.23 -9.85
N ALA A 78 -1.35 -1.84 -11.06
CA ALA A 78 -2.48 -2.44 -11.77
C ALA A 78 -2.19 -3.92 -12.12
N ASP A 79 -0.98 -4.23 -12.58
CA ASP A 79 -0.56 -5.60 -12.88
C ASP A 79 -0.60 -6.50 -11.64
N PHE A 80 -0.14 -6.02 -10.49
CA PHE A 80 -0.24 -6.74 -9.22
C PHE A 80 -1.69 -7.03 -8.84
N LEU A 81 -2.56 -6.02 -8.93
CA LEU A 81 -4.00 -6.17 -8.65
C LEU A 81 -4.68 -7.16 -9.59
N ASN A 82 -4.37 -7.11 -10.89
CA ASN A 82 -4.96 -7.96 -11.92
C ASN A 82 -4.48 -9.42 -11.83
N ASN A 83 -3.27 -9.65 -11.35
CA ASN A 83 -2.69 -10.98 -11.20
C ASN A 83 -2.79 -11.53 -9.78
N GLU A 84 -3.51 -10.85 -8.88
CA GLU A 84 -3.72 -11.27 -7.49
C GLU A 84 -2.40 -11.49 -6.74
N ILE A 85 -1.42 -10.61 -6.96
CA ILE A 85 -0.14 -10.59 -6.25
C ILE A 85 -0.28 -9.59 -5.08
N TYR A 86 -0.27 -10.10 -3.85
CA TYR A 86 -0.46 -9.29 -2.65
C TYR A 86 0.81 -9.27 -1.79
N PRO A 87 1.49 -8.12 -1.65
CA PRO A 87 2.65 -8.00 -0.77
C PRO A 87 2.32 -8.42 0.67
N LEU A 88 3.24 -9.10 1.34
CA LEU A 88 3.12 -9.39 2.76
C LEU A 88 3.39 -8.12 3.56
N VAL A 89 2.34 -7.51 4.09
CA VAL A 89 2.39 -6.24 4.80
C VAL A 89 2.16 -6.47 6.29
N PRO A 90 3.16 -6.25 7.17
CA PRO A 90 3.00 -6.38 8.62
C PRO A 90 1.98 -5.40 9.19
N ARG A 91 1.28 -5.79 10.25
CA ARG A 91 0.25 -4.98 10.91
C ARG A 91 0.82 -3.76 11.62
N HIS A 92 2.02 -3.87 12.18
CA HIS A 92 2.61 -2.83 13.03
C HIS A 92 3.82 -2.18 12.37
N GLY A 93 4.01 -0.88 12.67
CA GLY A 93 5.18 -0.11 12.20
C GLY A 93 4.90 1.36 11.98
N SER A 94 3.82 1.72 11.30
CA SER A 94 3.44 3.12 11.13
C SER A 94 2.81 3.70 12.40
N VAL A 95 3.14 4.97 12.69
CA VAL A 95 2.63 5.71 13.85
C VAL A 95 1.60 6.78 13.47
N GLY A 96 1.21 6.85 12.21
CA GLY A 96 0.20 7.80 11.72
C GLY A 96 0.65 9.27 11.65
N ALA A 97 1.94 9.56 11.86
CA ALA A 97 2.44 10.94 11.90
C ALA A 97 2.52 11.59 10.50
N SER A 98 2.85 10.79 9.48
CA SER A 98 2.94 11.23 8.07
C SER A 98 2.26 10.22 7.13
N GLY A 99 1.31 9.45 7.64
CA GLY A 99 0.62 8.37 6.95
C GLY A 99 1.19 6.99 7.28
N ASP A 100 1.02 6.07 6.35
CA ASP A 100 1.25 4.63 6.53
C ASP A 100 2.63 4.21 5.98
N LEU A 101 3.70 4.93 6.33
CA LEU A 101 5.01 4.81 5.67
C LEU A 101 5.54 3.38 5.65
N VAL A 102 5.48 2.68 6.78
CA VAL A 102 6.04 1.32 6.92
C VAL A 102 5.27 0.33 6.04
N GLN A 103 3.95 0.31 6.13
CA GLN A 103 3.12 -0.59 5.35
C GLN A 103 3.23 -0.30 3.84
N LEU A 104 3.26 0.97 3.45
CA LEU A 104 3.45 1.37 2.06
C LEU A 104 4.86 1.03 1.55
N ALA A 105 5.87 1.08 2.41
CA ALA A 105 7.23 0.66 2.06
C ALA A 105 7.28 -0.85 1.76
N HIS A 106 6.58 -1.70 2.53
CA HIS A 106 6.47 -3.13 2.21
C HIS A 106 5.79 -3.37 0.87
N ILE A 107 4.73 -2.62 0.54
CA ILE A 107 4.12 -2.68 -0.80
C ILE A 107 5.15 -2.28 -1.86
N ALA A 108 5.83 -1.15 -1.67
CA ALA A 108 6.84 -0.67 -2.61
C ALA A 108 8.01 -1.64 -2.79
N LEU A 109 8.44 -2.32 -1.70
CA LEU A 109 9.49 -3.32 -1.73
C LEU A 109 9.13 -4.51 -2.64
N ALA A 110 7.86 -4.95 -2.60
CA ALA A 110 7.38 -5.98 -3.52
C ALA A 110 7.37 -5.52 -4.98
N LEU A 111 7.01 -4.26 -5.25
CA LEU A 111 7.00 -3.72 -6.62
C LEU A 111 8.40 -3.67 -7.25
N ILE A 112 9.45 -3.53 -6.45
CA ILE A 112 10.84 -3.63 -6.92
C ILE A 112 11.41 -5.05 -6.91
N GLY A 113 10.61 -6.04 -6.50
CA GLY A 113 10.97 -7.47 -6.53
C GLY A 113 11.76 -7.98 -5.32
N GLU A 114 11.80 -7.22 -4.22
CA GLU A 114 12.68 -7.49 -3.06
C GLU A 114 11.95 -8.02 -1.80
N SER A 115 10.74 -8.56 -1.90
CA SER A 115 10.04 -9.10 -0.72
C SER A 115 9.28 -10.37 -1.05
N GLU A 116 8.54 -10.88 -0.08
CA GLU A 116 7.60 -11.97 -0.25
C GLU A 116 6.19 -11.45 -0.52
N VAL A 117 5.41 -12.23 -1.25
CA VAL A 117 4.03 -11.95 -1.63
C VAL A 117 3.15 -13.17 -1.44
N SER A 118 1.86 -12.95 -1.17
CA SER A 118 0.83 -13.96 -1.35
C SER A 118 0.47 -14.00 -2.83
N PHE A 119 0.64 -15.16 -3.46
CA PHE A 119 0.34 -15.41 -4.85
C PHE A 119 -0.29 -16.78 -5.03
N ARG A 120 -1.52 -16.84 -5.53
CA ARG A 120 -2.30 -18.09 -5.72
C ARG A 120 -2.45 -18.92 -4.45
N GLY A 121 -2.50 -18.27 -3.29
CA GLY A 121 -2.65 -18.91 -1.97
C GLY A 121 -1.35 -19.41 -1.36
N GLU A 122 -0.21 -19.18 -1.96
CA GLU A 122 1.11 -19.51 -1.47
C GLU A 122 1.96 -18.26 -1.21
N THR A 123 2.90 -18.36 -0.28
CA THR A 123 3.91 -17.31 -0.05
C THR A 123 5.12 -17.62 -0.91
N VAL A 124 5.43 -16.71 -1.82
CA VAL A 124 6.57 -16.81 -2.74
C VAL A 124 7.33 -15.49 -2.79
N SER A 125 8.54 -15.49 -3.36
CA SER A 125 9.24 -14.23 -3.58
C SER A 125 8.53 -13.37 -4.62
N ALA A 126 8.54 -12.04 -4.43
CA ALA A 126 7.94 -11.11 -5.40
C ALA A 126 8.53 -11.29 -6.81
N ALA A 127 9.84 -11.54 -6.90
CA ALA A 127 10.51 -11.78 -8.16
C ALA A 127 9.99 -13.02 -8.91
N GLU A 128 9.70 -14.12 -8.18
CA GLU A 128 9.12 -15.35 -8.77
C GLU A 128 7.69 -15.13 -9.24
N ALA A 129 6.83 -14.49 -8.43
CA ALA A 129 5.47 -14.16 -8.82
C ALA A 129 5.43 -13.26 -10.06
N MET A 130 6.27 -12.23 -10.09
CA MET A 130 6.40 -11.32 -11.23
C MET A 130 6.85 -12.05 -12.48
N LYS A 131 7.87 -12.92 -12.38
CA LYS A 131 8.36 -13.72 -13.49
C LYS A 131 7.28 -14.65 -14.05
N ALA A 132 6.49 -15.27 -13.17
CA ALA A 132 5.37 -16.15 -13.57
C ALA A 132 4.28 -15.40 -14.34
N CYS A 133 4.10 -14.10 -14.07
CA CYS A 133 3.12 -13.24 -14.74
C CYS A 133 3.71 -12.37 -15.87
N GLY A 134 4.99 -12.51 -16.19
CA GLY A 134 5.66 -11.67 -17.21
C GLY A 134 5.82 -10.20 -16.82
N ILE A 135 5.79 -9.90 -15.52
CA ILE A 135 5.93 -8.54 -14.99
C ILE A 135 7.42 -8.25 -14.73
N THR A 136 7.89 -7.09 -15.17
CA THR A 136 9.25 -6.65 -14.91
C THR A 136 9.28 -5.82 -13.61
N PRO A 137 10.22 -6.07 -12.68
CA PRO A 137 10.38 -5.27 -11.48
C PRO A 137 10.50 -3.77 -11.78
N LEU A 138 9.88 -2.95 -10.92
CA LEU A 138 9.88 -1.51 -11.04
C LEU A 138 11.30 -0.96 -10.88
N ARG A 139 11.73 -0.17 -11.85
CA ARG A 139 12.93 0.64 -11.72
C ARG A 139 12.55 2.03 -11.21
N LEU A 140 12.94 2.33 -9.97
CA LEU A 140 12.63 3.61 -9.35
C LEU A 140 13.36 4.75 -10.06
N ARG A 141 12.62 5.82 -10.25
CA ARG A 141 13.13 7.10 -10.72
C ARG A 141 13.06 8.14 -9.60
N ILE A 142 13.64 9.29 -9.84
CA ILE A 142 13.59 10.42 -8.91
C ILE A 142 12.14 10.68 -8.48
N ARG A 143 11.89 10.75 -7.16
CA ARG A 143 10.61 10.94 -6.47
C ARG A 143 9.76 9.68 -6.28
N ASP A 144 9.92 8.61 -7.04
CA ASP A 144 9.06 7.43 -6.92
C ASP A 144 9.09 6.81 -5.52
N GLY A 145 10.26 6.72 -4.89
CA GLY A 145 10.41 6.16 -3.55
C GLY A 145 9.58 6.90 -2.50
N LEU A 146 9.71 8.22 -2.43
CA LEU A 146 8.90 9.03 -1.51
C LEU A 146 7.42 8.95 -1.85
N ALA A 147 7.07 9.04 -3.13
CA ALA A 147 5.68 8.98 -3.56
C ALA A 147 5.04 7.62 -3.28
N LEU A 148 5.78 6.52 -3.34
CA LEU A 148 5.29 5.17 -2.98
C LEU A 148 5.08 5.01 -1.48
N THR A 149 5.95 5.56 -0.64
CA THR A 149 5.94 5.32 0.82
C THR A 149 5.08 6.31 1.60
N ASN A 150 4.82 7.52 1.08
CA ASN A 150 4.10 8.55 1.82
C ASN A 150 2.63 8.66 1.41
N GLY A 151 1.71 8.40 2.34
CA GLY A 151 0.27 8.52 2.15
C GLY A 151 -0.54 7.71 3.16
N THR A 152 -1.86 7.75 3.03
CA THR A 152 -2.83 7.11 3.94
C THR A 152 -3.62 5.98 3.26
N ALA A 153 -3.05 5.37 2.22
CA ALA A 153 -3.76 4.40 1.41
C ALA A 153 -4.05 3.08 2.18
N VAL A 154 -3.18 2.68 3.10
CA VAL A 154 -3.38 1.46 3.89
C VAL A 154 -4.50 1.67 4.90
N MET A 155 -4.50 2.78 5.64
CA MET A 155 -5.60 3.15 6.53
C MET A 155 -6.92 3.24 5.77
N THR A 156 -6.93 3.85 4.59
CA THR A 156 -8.10 3.95 3.72
C THR A 156 -8.59 2.57 3.29
N GLY A 157 -7.70 1.68 2.86
CA GLY A 157 -8.03 0.33 2.43
C GLY A 157 -8.63 -0.52 3.56
N ILE A 158 -8.02 -0.49 4.75
CA ILE A 158 -8.56 -1.16 5.94
C ILE A 158 -9.94 -0.59 6.30
N GLY A 159 -10.09 0.74 6.26
CA GLY A 159 -11.37 1.41 6.52
C GLY A 159 -12.47 0.99 5.55
N MET A 160 -12.16 0.85 4.26
CA MET A 160 -13.11 0.36 3.24
C MET A 160 -13.58 -1.06 3.54
N VAL A 161 -12.67 -1.97 3.89
CA VAL A 161 -13.00 -3.36 4.24
C VAL A 161 -13.85 -3.42 5.50
N ASN A 162 -13.46 -2.68 6.55
CA ASN A 162 -14.21 -2.62 7.81
C ASN A 162 -15.61 -2.04 7.60
N LEU A 163 -15.76 -1.01 6.80
CA LEU A 163 -17.09 -0.43 6.50
C LEU A 163 -18.00 -1.43 5.76
N ALA A 164 -17.44 -2.15 4.79
CA ALA A 164 -18.20 -3.18 4.08
C ALA A 164 -18.64 -4.31 5.01
N GLN A 165 -17.77 -4.78 5.90
CA GLN A 165 -18.08 -5.79 6.90
C GLN A 165 -19.13 -5.30 7.91
N SER A 166 -19.01 -4.05 8.38
CA SER A 166 -19.97 -3.45 9.32
C SER A 166 -21.38 -3.34 8.72
N ARG A 167 -21.49 -2.97 7.43
CA ARG A 167 -22.77 -2.97 6.73
C ARG A 167 -23.39 -4.36 6.68
N ARG A 168 -22.62 -5.38 6.32
CA ARG A 168 -23.09 -6.77 6.31
C ARG A 168 -23.56 -7.23 7.70
N LEU A 169 -22.81 -6.88 8.74
CA LEU A 169 -23.20 -7.21 10.12
C LEU A 169 -24.52 -6.54 10.52
N LEU A 170 -24.70 -5.27 10.16
CA LEU A 170 -25.96 -4.55 10.40
C LEU A 170 -27.14 -5.21 9.67
N ASP A 171 -26.96 -5.58 8.40
CA ASP A 171 -27.99 -6.28 7.62
C ASP A 171 -28.38 -7.61 8.29
N TRP A 172 -27.41 -8.36 8.79
CA TRP A 172 -27.67 -9.60 9.54
C TRP A 172 -28.38 -9.35 10.86
N ALA A 173 -27.99 -8.31 11.60
CA ALA A 173 -28.64 -7.94 12.86
C ALA A 173 -30.13 -7.60 12.64
N VAL A 174 -30.46 -6.83 11.60
CA VAL A 174 -31.84 -6.50 11.24
C VAL A 174 -32.63 -7.76 10.87
N LYS A 175 -32.05 -8.67 10.06
CA LYS A 175 -32.68 -9.93 9.68
C LYS A 175 -32.95 -10.83 10.89
N ALA A 176 -31.96 -10.96 11.79
CA ALA A 176 -32.09 -11.74 13.01
C ALA A 176 -33.22 -11.21 13.91
N LEU A 177 -33.29 -9.88 14.08
CA LEU A 177 -34.38 -9.26 14.85
C LEU A 177 -35.76 -9.49 14.19
N SER A 178 -35.83 -9.40 12.87
CA SER A 178 -37.06 -9.68 12.12
C SER A 178 -37.50 -11.12 12.28
N LEU A 179 -36.60 -12.10 12.28
CA LEU A 179 -36.92 -13.52 12.52
C LEU A 179 -37.53 -13.77 13.91
N ILE A 180 -37.05 -13.07 14.95
CA ILE A 180 -37.64 -13.16 16.30
C ILE A 180 -39.11 -12.72 16.28
N HIS A 181 -39.43 -11.62 15.60
CA HIS A 181 -40.82 -11.13 15.47
C HIS A 181 -41.71 -12.07 14.66
N ILE A 182 -41.16 -12.80 13.68
CA ILE A 182 -41.90 -13.78 12.89
C ILE A 182 -42.14 -15.05 13.69
N SER A 183 -41.17 -15.52 14.47
CA SER A 183 -41.23 -16.77 15.21
C SER A 183 -42.07 -16.69 16.51
N GLU A 184 -42.12 -15.49 17.12
CA GLU A 184 -42.93 -15.25 18.35
C GLU A 184 -43.81 -14.00 18.17
N PRO A 185 -44.80 -14.01 17.26
CA PRO A 185 -45.56 -12.80 16.91
C PRO A 185 -46.46 -12.29 18.04
N THR A 186 -46.74 -13.10 19.08
CA THR A 186 -47.60 -12.71 20.20
C THR A 186 -47.25 -13.51 21.45
N ARG A 187 -46.31 -13.07 22.23
CA ARG A 187 -46.28 -13.39 23.65
C ARG A 187 -47.21 -12.39 24.34
N PRO A 188 -48.42 -12.76 24.82
CA PRO A 188 -49.19 -11.81 25.62
C PRO A 188 -48.39 -11.47 26.87
N LEU A 189 -48.31 -10.21 27.18
CA LEU A 189 -47.77 -9.69 28.42
C LEU A 189 -48.61 -10.19 29.60
#